data_f7a8448e9d636229812561c1bbbf5c49
#
_entry.id   f7a8448e9d636229812561c1bbbf5c49
#
_cell.length_a   1.000
_cell.length_b   1.000
_cell.length_c   1.000
_cell.angle_alpha   90.00
_cell.angle_beta   90.00
_cell.angle_gamma   90.00
#
_symmetry.space_group_name_H-M   'P 1'
#
loop_
_entity.id
_entity.type
_entity.pdbx_description
1 polymer ?
#
loop_
_entity_poly.entity_id
_entity_poly.type
_entity_poly.pdbx_seq_one_letter_code
_entity_poly.pdbx_strand_id
1 'polypeptide(L)'
;GLVYGRVGSDFFCGTEIPRAAIGRSGGGLPEPDADAVTRIAALFAARPRIPHGTLPDSLWHSFLRDSAAVFGLGDAEVGDCSLRGRIVLYADELRIDSACRMGHLLVCARKVTVGCGARIAAQLFARDTVVVEACAELEYPSGIYSGRYAEVGSRARVDGYVIVCDTVGRKKVTASYRQSRTARVRGLLWVDGIAQVQGVVSGRALLRQAVWFSPQGYYKDMLYDFTLLENPVTAQPLWLASVRRKEAVCVE
;
A
#
# COMPACT_ATOMS: atom_id res chain seq x y z
N GLY A 1 19.40 6.21 -2.19
CA GLY A 1 18.48 5.45 -3.05
C GLY A 1 18.67 5.81 -4.52
N LEU A 2 18.49 4.84 -5.40
CA LEU A 2 18.58 5.07 -6.84
C LEU A 2 17.28 5.74 -7.33
N VAL A 3 17.42 6.85 -8.04
CA VAL A 3 16.31 7.53 -8.69
C VAL A 3 16.31 7.14 -10.17
N TYR A 4 15.22 6.50 -10.61
CA TYR A 4 15.04 6.14 -12.01
C TYR A 4 14.07 7.12 -12.65
N GLY A 5 14.45 7.71 -13.79
CA GLY A 5 13.59 8.62 -14.55
C GLY A 5 14.37 9.77 -15.19
N ARG A 6 13.65 10.65 -15.88
CA ARG A 6 14.19 11.94 -16.31
C ARG A 6 14.25 12.86 -15.09
N VAL A 7 15.45 13.23 -14.72
CA VAL A 7 15.66 14.29 -13.73
C VAL A 7 15.76 15.60 -14.51
N GLY A 8 14.77 16.47 -14.35
CA GLY A 8 14.81 17.82 -14.91
C GLY A 8 15.86 18.67 -14.19
N SER A 9 16.39 19.68 -14.88
CA SER A 9 17.39 20.61 -14.32
C SER A 9 16.82 21.60 -13.30
N ASP A 10 15.49 21.67 -13.16
CA ASP A 10 14.82 22.67 -12.34
C ASP A 10 14.47 22.11 -10.96
N PHE A 11 15.49 21.86 -10.14
CA PHE A 11 15.30 21.59 -8.73
C PHE A 11 15.14 22.90 -7.97
N PHE A 12 13.92 23.21 -7.57
CA PHE A 12 13.67 24.27 -6.61
C PHE A 12 14.01 23.78 -5.21
N CYS A 13 14.88 24.53 -4.54
CA CYS A 13 15.26 24.37 -3.13
C CYS A 13 16.11 23.16 -2.77
N GLY A 14 17.41 23.24 -3.05
CA GLY A 14 18.45 22.68 -2.17
C GLY A 14 18.55 21.15 -2.03
N THR A 15 17.88 20.38 -2.88
CA THR A 15 18.03 18.93 -2.87
C THR A 15 19.08 18.51 -3.89
N GLU A 16 20.29 18.29 -3.45
CA GLU A 16 21.31 17.63 -4.26
C GLU A 16 21.01 16.13 -4.34
N ILE A 17 20.67 15.65 -5.52
CA ILE A 17 20.65 14.21 -5.80
C ILE A 17 22.06 13.84 -6.26
N PRO A 18 22.81 13.00 -5.52
CA PRO A 18 24.12 12.56 -5.96
C PRO A 18 24.03 11.94 -7.36
N ARG A 19 24.94 12.29 -8.26
CA ARG A 19 24.97 11.73 -9.63
C ARG A 19 24.98 10.19 -9.63
N ALA A 20 25.63 9.58 -8.64
CA ALA A 20 25.64 8.14 -8.43
C ALA A 20 24.26 7.55 -8.06
N ALA A 21 23.32 8.38 -7.61
CA ALA A 21 21.95 7.97 -7.30
C ALA A 21 21.00 8.06 -8.50
N ILE A 22 21.47 8.56 -9.64
CA ILE A 22 20.67 8.67 -10.86
C ILE A 22 20.99 7.48 -11.76
N GLY A 23 20.10 6.49 -11.77
CA GLY A 23 20.21 5.36 -12.69
C GLY A 23 19.72 5.74 -14.09
N ARG A 24 20.44 5.32 -15.13
CA ARG A 24 19.92 5.34 -16.50
C ARG A 24 18.93 4.20 -16.65
N SER A 25 17.64 4.46 -16.61
CA SER A 25 16.66 3.41 -16.81
C SER A 25 16.22 3.34 -18.26
N GLY A 26 16.43 2.18 -18.87
CA GLY A 26 15.68 1.74 -20.04
C GLY A 26 14.53 0.80 -19.67
N GLY A 27 14.22 0.60 -18.40
CA GLY A 27 13.23 -0.36 -17.91
C GLY A 27 11.99 0.33 -17.33
N GLY A 28 10.81 -0.16 -17.69
CA GLY A 28 9.56 0.17 -17.02
C GLY A 28 9.55 -0.25 -15.54
N LEU A 29 8.45 0.02 -14.85
CA LEU A 29 8.22 -0.53 -13.51
C LEU A 29 8.38 -2.05 -13.54
N PRO A 30 8.97 -2.66 -12.49
CA PRO A 30 8.97 -4.11 -12.37
C PRO A 30 7.53 -4.62 -12.35
N GLU A 31 7.27 -5.63 -13.19
CA GLU A 31 5.94 -6.23 -13.25
C GLU A 31 5.72 -7.16 -12.04
N PRO A 32 4.50 -7.23 -11.52
CA PRO A 32 4.13 -8.24 -10.54
C PRO A 32 4.34 -9.64 -11.11
N ASP A 33 4.74 -10.57 -10.25
CA ASP A 33 4.80 -11.98 -10.62
C ASP A 33 3.40 -12.46 -11.01
N ALA A 34 3.27 -13.14 -12.16
CA ALA A 34 2.01 -13.66 -12.68
C ALA A 34 1.31 -14.61 -11.69
N ASP A 35 2.08 -15.43 -10.97
CA ASP A 35 1.55 -16.31 -9.93
C ASP A 35 1.01 -15.53 -8.74
N ALA A 36 1.62 -14.39 -8.41
CA ALA A 36 1.13 -13.51 -7.36
C ALA A 36 -0.18 -12.83 -7.76
N VAL A 37 -0.28 -12.37 -9.00
CA VAL A 37 -1.53 -11.80 -9.55
C VAL A 37 -2.65 -12.84 -9.48
N THR A 38 -2.37 -14.08 -9.88
CA THR A 38 -3.34 -15.19 -9.83
C THR A 38 -3.79 -15.47 -8.39
N ARG A 39 -2.85 -15.47 -7.44
CA ARG A 39 -3.17 -15.67 -6.01
C ARG A 39 -4.02 -14.54 -5.44
N ILE A 40 -3.75 -13.29 -5.80
CA ILE A 40 -4.57 -12.15 -5.38
C ILE A 40 -5.98 -12.27 -5.97
N ALA A 41 -6.11 -12.63 -7.25
CA ALA A 41 -7.41 -12.86 -7.87
C ALA A 41 -8.18 -13.99 -7.18
N ALA A 42 -7.51 -15.10 -6.86
CA ALA A 42 -8.09 -16.21 -6.12
C ALA A 42 -8.54 -15.80 -4.70
N LEU A 43 -7.77 -14.96 -4.03
CA LEU A 43 -8.12 -14.43 -2.71
C LEU A 43 -9.45 -13.66 -2.76
N PHE A 44 -9.65 -12.80 -3.76
CA PHE A 44 -10.92 -12.09 -3.94
C PHE A 44 -12.06 -13.00 -4.37
N ALA A 45 -11.77 -14.04 -5.16
CA ALA A 45 -12.77 -15.03 -5.58
C ALA A 45 -13.23 -15.93 -4.43
N ALA A 46 -12.39 -16.15 -3.43
CA ALA A 46 -12.73 -16.95 -2.23
C ALA A 46 -13.69 -16.25 -1.27
N ARG A 47 -14.11 -15.02 -1.56
CA ARG A 47 -15.06 -14.28 -0.73
C ARG A 47 -16.37 -15.07 -0.57
N PRO A 48 -16.86 -15.26 0.66
CA PRO A 48 -18.18 -15.83 0.90
C PRO A 48 -19.27 -15.01 0.21
N ARG A 49 -20.18 -15.67 -0.50
CA ARG A 49 -21.30 -15.00 -1.18
C ARG A 49 -22.33 -14.44 -0.20
N ILE A 50 -22.44 -15.06 0.95
CA ILE A 50 -23.40 -14.67 2.01
C ILE A 50 -22.56 -14.33 3.23
N PRO A 51 -22.86 -13.22 3.92
CA PRO A 51 -22.22 -12.91 5.19
C PRO A 51 -22.39 -14.09 6.14
N HIS A 52 -21.32 -14.54 6.77
CA HIS A 52 -21.33 -15.61 7.72
C HIS A 52 -20.37 -15.34 8.89
N GLY A 53 -20.80 -15.78 10.05
CA GLY A 53 -20.10 -15.55 11.30
C GLY A 53 -20.32 -14.14 11.84
N THR A 54 -20.53 -14.06 13.11
CA THR A 54 -20.55 -12.81 13.87
C THR A 54 -19.13 -12.53 14.32
N LEU A 55 -18.64 -11.33 14.12
CA LEU A 55 -17.33 -10.94 14.58
C LEU A 55 -17.35 -10.86 16.11
N PRO A 56 -16.50 -11.62 16.82
CA PRO A 56 -16.45 -11.55 18.26
C PRO A 56 -15.70 -10.29 18.72
N ASP A 57 -16.02 -9.79 19.90
CA ASP A 57 -15.33 -8.65 20.51
C ASP A 57 -13.85 -8.93 20.75
N SER A 58 -13.50 -10.19 21.01
CA SER A 58 -12.12 -10.63 21.17
C SER A 58 -11.89 -12.01 20.57
N LEU A 59 -10.85 -12.11 19.73
CA LEU A 59 -10.42 -13.37 19.15
C LEU A 59 -8.91 -13.41 19.00
N TRP A 60 -8.30 -14.43 19.60
CA TRP A 60 -6.94 -14.83 19.27
C TRP A 60 -6.95 -16.18 18.56
N HIS A 61 -6.49 -16.19 17.29
CA HIS A 61 -6.43 -17.40 16.49
C HIS A 61 -4.98 -17.70 16.09
N SER A 62 -4.42 -18.75 16.65
CA SER A 62 -3.01 -19.11 16.47
C SER A 62 -2.68 -19.43 15.01
N PHE A 63 -1.48 -19.02 14.56
CA PHE A 63 -0.93 -19.41 13.26
C PHE A 63 -0.59 -20.91 13.16
N LEU A 64 -0.50 -21.61 14.29
CA LEU A 64 -0.23 -23.04 14.34
C LEU A 64 -1.46 -23.90 14.05
N ARG A 65 -2.65 -23.31 13.96
CA ARG A 65 -3.87 -24.03 13.58
C ARG A 65 -3.87 -24.34 12.09
N ASP A 66 -4.48 -25.47 11.70
CA ASP A 66 -4.52 -25.93 10.32
C ASP A 66 -5.32 -25.01 9.40
N SER A 67 -6.35 -24.34 9.92
CA SER A 67 -7.22 -23.43 9.17
C SER A 67 -7.19 -22.01 9.73
N ALA A 68 -7.49 -21.03 8.89
CA ALA A 68 -7.74 -19.66 9.32
C ALA A 68 -9.17 -19.53 9.88
N ALA A 69 -9.37 -18.59 10.82
CA ALA A 69 -10.71 -18.16 11.17
C ALA A 69 -11.19 -17.17 10.08
N VAL A 70 -12.27 -17.51 9.41
CA VAL A 70 -12.79 -16.74 8.26
C VAL A 70 -14.13 -16.12 8.61
N PHE A 71 -14.26 -14.82 8.40
CA PHE A 71 -15.50 -14.08 8.61
C PHE A 71 -15.90 -13.37 7.32
N GLY A 72 -17.16 -13.55 6.94
CA GLY A 72 -17.77 -12.83 5.81
C GLY A 72 -18.68 -11.73 6.35
N LEU A 73 -18.24 -10.49 6.19
CA LEU A 73 -18.98 -9.31 6.56
C LEU A 73 -19.59 -8.69 5.30
N GLY A 74 -20.76 -8.07 5.41
CA GLY A 74 -21.25 -7.22 4.32
C GLY A 74 -20.52 -5.87 4.30
N ASP A 75 -21.29 -4.80 4.29
CA ASP A 75 -20.78 -3.48 4.64
C ASP A 75 -20.72 -3.42 6.15
N ALA A 76 -19.54 -3.20 6.71
CA ALA A 76 -19.30 -3.29 8.13
C ALA A 76 -18.41 -2.16 8.65
N GLU A 77 -18.76 -1.67 9.80
CA GLU A 77 -17.89 -0.88 10.65
C GLU A 77 -17.45 -1.74 11.84
N VAL A 78 -16.13 -1.89 12.00
CA VAL A 78 -15.54 -2.68 13.06
C VAL A 78 -14.93 -1.72 14.08
N GLY A 79 -15.60 -1.62 15.23
CA GLY A 79 -15.25 -0.72 16.31
C GLY A 79 -14.52 -1.42 17.45
N ASP A 80 -15.15 -1.53 18.61
CA ASP A 80 -14.52 -2.03 19.84
C ASP A 80 -14.30 -3.56 19.78
N CYS A 81 -13.19 -3.94 19.15
CA CYS A 81 -12.81 -5.35 19.06
C CYS A 81 -11.29 -5.55 19.14
N SER A 82 -10.88 -6.76 19.54
CA SER A 82 -9.49 -7.19 19.58
C SER A 82 -9.31 -8.49 18.82
N LEU A 83 -8.74 -8.41 17.62
CA LEU A 83 -8.56 -9.55 16.71
C LEU A 83 -7.09 -9.78 16.44
N ARG A 84 -6.59 -10.99 16.68
CA ARG A 84 -5.19 -11.33 16.50
C ARG A 84 -4.96 -12.69 15.87
N GLY A 85 -4.03 -12.76 14.93
CA GLY A 85 -3.48 -14.02 14.40
C GLY A 85 -4.02 -14.40 13.02
N ARG A 86 -4.18 -15.71 12.78
CA ARG A 86 -4.56 -16.24 11.46
C ARG A 86 -6.04 -16.06 11.18
N ILE A 87 -6.46 -14.82 10.98
CA ILE A 87 -7.85 -14.41 10.75
C ILE A 87 -7.94 -13.81 9.36
N VAL A 88 -9.00 -14.13 8.62
CA VAL A 88 -9.32 -13.53 7.33
C VAL A 88 -10.70 -12.88 7.42
N LEU A 89 -10.76 -11.59 7.15
CA LEU A 89 -11.99 -10.82 7.08
C LEU A 89 -12.32 -10.53 5.63
N TYR A 90 -13.48 -10.94 5.18
CA TYR A 90 -14.06 -10.58 3.89
C TYR A 90 -15.18 -9.57 4.09
N ALA A 91 -15.15 -8.47 3.35
CA ALA A 91 -16.20 -7.46 3.39
C ALA A 91 -16.49 -6.92 1.98
N ASP A 92 -17.58 -6.18 1.83
CA ASP A 92 -17.72 -5.31 0.66
C ASP A 92 -17.06 -3.97 0.97
N GLU A 93 -17.60 -3.23 1.89
CA GLU A 93 -16.92 -2.07 2.46
C GLU A 93 -16.63 -2.32 3.93
N LEU A 94 -15.39 -2.13 4.33
CA LEU A 94 -14.95 -2.26 5.71
C LEU A 94 -14.39 -0.95 6.22
N ARG A 95 -14.97 -0.44 7.30
CA ARG A 95 -14.41 0.65 8.09
C ARG A 95 -13.85 0.09 9.40
N ILE A 96 -12.60 0.42 9.72
CA ILE A 96 -11.91 0.02 10.94
C ILE A 96 -11.80 1.26 11.82
N ASP A 97 -12.48 1.27 12.96
CA ASP A 97 -12.46 2.39 13.90
C ASP A 97 -11.19 2.40 14.76
N SER A 98 -10.96 3.54 15.41
CA SER A 98 -9.82 3.75 16.31
C SER A 98 -9.82 2.89 17.58
N ALA A 99 -10.99 2.44 18.02
CA ALA A 99 -11.13 1.53 19.18
C ALA A 99 -10.74 0.09 18.84
N CYS A 100 -10.70 -0.28 17.55
CA CYS A 100 -10.37 -1.63 17.12
C CYS A 100 -8.86 -1.91 17.26
N ARG A 101 -8.53 -3.10 17.74
CA ARG A 101 -7.18 -3.64 17.85
C ARG A 101 -7.03 -4.82 16.91
N MET A 102 -6.29 -4.62 15.83
CA MET A 102 -6.03 -5.68 14.86
C MET A 102 -4.53 -6.02 14.81
N GLY A 103 -4.20 -7.31 14.95
CA GLY A 103 -2.83 -7.79 14.91
C GLY A 103 -2.64 -8.99 13.99
N HIS A 104 -1.86 -8.80 12.92
CA HIS A 104 -1.40 -9.85 12.01
C HIS A 104 -2.50 -10.63 11.30
N LEU A 105 -3.54 -9.96 10.84
CA LEU A 105 -4.64 -10.55 10.11
C LEU A 105 -4.68 -10.08 8.64
N LEU A 106 -5.52 -10.74 7.86
CA LEU A 106 -5.76 -10.43 6.46
C LEU A 106 -7.17 -9.86 6.28
N VAL A 107 -7.26 -8.72 5.63
CA VAL A 107 -8.52 -8.11 5.20
C VAL A 107 -8.62 -8.16 3.68
N CYS A 108 -9.73 -8.68 3.17
CA CYS A 108 -10.06 -8.73 1.76
C CYS A 108 -11.40 -8.05 1.53
N ALA A 109 -11.43 -6.90 0.86
CA ALA A 109 -12.67 -6.18 0.64
C ALA A 109 -12.69 -5.50 -0.74
N ARG A 110 -13.83 -4.95 -1.13
CA ARG A 110 -13.89 -4.02 -2.26
C ARG A 110 -13.28 -2.68 -1.86
N LYS A 111 -13.64 -2.18 -0.67
CA LYS A 111 -13.11 -0.93 -0.12
C LYS A 111 -12.75 -1.11 1.35
N VAL A 112 -11.60 -0.60 1.75
CA VAL A 112 -11.15 -0.57 3.15
C VAL A 112 -10.88 0.88 3.57
N THR A 113 -11.43 1.27 4.71
CA THR A 113 -11.14 2.56 5.34
C THR A 113 -10.57 2.30 6.73
N VAL A 114 -9.34 2.72 6.97
CA VAL A 114 -8.73 2.73 8.30
C VAL A 114 -9.02 4.10 8.90
N GLY A 115 -9.86 4.12 9.93
CA GLY A 115 -10.40 5.33 10.54
C GLY A 115 -9.33 6.16 11.24
N CYS A 116 -9.67 7.42 11.46
CA CYS A 116 -8.79 8.40 12.09
C CYS A 116 -8.27 7.89 13.45
N GLY A 117 -6.94 7.90 13.63
CA GLY A 117 -6.30 7.45 14.86
C GLY A 117 -6.29 5.94 15.11
N ALA A 118 -6.81 5.12 14.21
CA ALA A 118 -6.76 3.67 14.33
C ALA A 118 -5.31 3.15 14.28
N ARG A 119 -5.02 2.11 15.08
CA ARG A 119 -3.71 1.44 15.12
C ARG A 119 -3.88 -0.03 14.88
N ILE A 120 -3.36 -0.50 13.75
CA ILE A 120 -3.50 -1.89 13.32
C ILE A 120 -2.20 -2.43 12.73
N ALA A 121 -2.01 -3.75 12.85
CA ALA A 121 -1.01 -4.49 12.10
C ALA A 121 -1.72 -5.52 11.23
N ALA A 122 -1.94 -5.22 9.94
CA ALA A 122 -2.75 -6.04 9.05
C ALA A 122 -2.29 -5.97 7.59
N GLN A 123 -2.64 -7.02 6.85
CA GLN A 123 -2.53 -7.03 5.39
C GLN A 123 -3.88 -6.65 4.78
N LEU A 124 -3.94 -5.48 4.17
CA LEU A 124 -5.17 -4.92 3.58
C LEU A 124 -5.17 -5.12 2.08
N PHE A 125 -6.03 -5.99 1.59
CA PHE A 125 -6.23 -6.22 0.17
C PHE A 125 -7.59 -5.66 -0.25
N ALA A 126 -7.57 -4.56 -1.00
CA ALA A 126 -8.78 -4.00 -1.57
C ALA A 126 -8.81 -4.16 -3.08
N ARG A 127 -9.94 -4.63 -3.58
CA ARG A 127 -10.16 -4.73 -5.02
C ARG A 127 -10.19 -3.37 -5.69
N ASP A 128 -10.76 -2.37 -5.01
CA ASP A 128 -10.91 -1.03 -5.55
C ASP A 128 -10.12 0.02 -4.74
N THR A 129 -10.40 0.19 -3.44
CA THR A 129 -9.93 1.37 -2.71
C THR A 129 -9.44 1.06 -1.30
N VAL A 130 -8.32 1.65 -0.91
CA VAL A 130 -7.87 1.72 0.48
C VAL A 130 -7.68 3.18 0.88
N VAL A 131 -8.31 3.59 1.97
CA VAL A 131 -8.14 4.92 2.57
C VAL A 131 -7.59 4.75 3.98
N VAL A 132 -6.45 5.34 4.24
CA VAL A 132 -5.88 5.48 5.57
C VAL A 132 -6.11 6.91 6.01
N GLU A 133 -7.06 7.11 6.93
CA GLU A 133 -7.46 8.45 7.39
C GLU A 133 -6.37 9.13 8.23
N ALA A 134 -6.61 10.36 8.63
CA ALA A 134 -5.64 11.14 9.38
C ALA A 134 -5.22 10.47 10.69
N CYS A 135 -3.94 10.58 11.05
CA CYS A 135 -3.38 10.03 12.29
C CYS A 135 -3.52 8.51 12.45
N ALA A 136 -3.98 7.78 11.45
CA ALA A 136 -4.03 6.31 11.50
C ALA A 136 -2.63 5.71 11.33
N GLU A 137 -2.36 4.64 12.06
CA GLU A 137 -1.07 3.95 12.07
C GLU A 137 -1.24 2.48 11.66
N LEU A 138 -0.61 2.10 10.55
CA LEU A 138 -0.44 0.73 10.14
C LEU A 138 0.95 0.27 10.60
N GLU A 139 0.99 -0.47 11.70
CA GLU A 139 2.22 -0.94 12.32
C GLU A 139 2.85 -2.09 11.51
N TYR A 140 4.17 -2.25 11.61
CA TYR A 140 4.88 -3.36 10.97
C TYR A 140 4.45 -4.72 11.57
N PRO A 141 4.28 -5.74 10.73
CA PRO A 141 4.37 -5.81 9.29
C PRO A 141 2.99 -5.58 8.62
N SER A 142 2.72 -4.35 8.24
CA SER A 142 1.48 -4.06 7.49
C SER A 142 1.72 -4.00 6.00
N GLY A 143 0.65 -4.19 5.23
CA GLY A 143 0.70 -4.06 3.79
C GLY A 143 -0.63 -3.57 3.23
N ILE A 144 -0.54 -2.73 2.23
CA ILE A 144 -1.68 -2.26 1.46
C ILE A 144 -1.52 -2.73 0.02
N TYR A 145 -2.53 -3.42 -0.47
CA TYR A 145 -2.76 -3.66 -1.88
C TYR A 145 -4.08 -3.03 -2.28
N SER A 146 -4.08 -2.21 -3.32
CA SER A 146 -5.29 -1.63 -3.89
C SER A 146 -5.29 -1.74 -5.41
N GLY A 147 -6.41 -2.18 -5.98
CA GLY A 147 -6.57 -2.32 -7.44
C GLY A 147 -6.79 -0.99 -8.17
N ARG A 148 -7.25 0.06 -7.51
CA ARG A 148 -7.59 1.33 -8.16
C ARG A 148 -7.06 2.56 -7.47
N TYR A 149 -7.36 2.70 -6.18
CA TYR A 149 -7.05 3.92 -5.44
C TYR A 149 -6.54 3.61 -4.06
N ALA A 150 -5.45 4.26 -3.65
CA ALA A 150 -5.06 4.29 -2.26
C ALA A 150 -4.73 5.73 -1.82
N GLU A 151 -5.10 6.03 -0.58
CA GLU A 151 -4.83 7.31 0.05
C GLU A 151 -4.23 7.13 1.43
N VAL A 152 -3.18 7.92 1.72
CA VAL A 152 -2.58 8.03 3.06
C VAL A 152 -2.73 9.45 3.53
N GLY A 153 -3.60 9.63 4.52
CA GLY A 153 -4.05 10.90 5.05
C GLY A 153 -3.01 11.63 5.91
N SER A 154 -3.38 12.82 6.37
CA SER A 154 -2.48 13.68 7.15
C SER A 154 -2.02 13.02 8.44
N ARG A 155 -0.72 13.06 8.72
CA ARG A 155 -0.08 12.44 9.90
C ARG A 155 -0.29 10.93 10.02
N ALA A 156 -0.83 10.30 8.99
CA ALA A 156 -0.94 8.85 8.95
C ALA A 156 0.43 8.22 8.67
N ARG A 157 0.60 6.99 9.16
CA ARG A 157 1.82 6.22 9.03
C ARG A 157 1.55 4.81 8.55
N VAL A 158 2.34 4.36 7.58
CA VAL A 158 2.30 2.97 7.10
C VAL A 158 3.71 2.38 7.19
N ASP A 159 3.85 1.35 8.03
CA ASP A 159 5.11 0.60 8.18
C ASP A 159 4.98 -0.75 7.46
N GLY A 160 5.56 -0.82 6.25
CA GLY A 160 5.53 -2.02 5.43
C GLY A 160 5.50 -1.71 3.94
N TYR A 161 4.41 -2.02 3.23
CA TYR A 161 4.33 -1.71 1.81
C TYR A 161 2.98 -1.12 1.41
N VAL A 162 3.02 -0.31 0.36
CA VAL A 162 1.82 0.21 -0.33
C VAL A 162 1.96 -0.10 -1.81
N ILE A 163 1.03 -0.87 -2.34
CA ILE A 163 1.01 -1.28 -3.73
C ILE A 163 -0.33 -0.94 -4.34
N VAL A 164 -0.27 -0.17 -5.42
CA VAL A 164 -1.45 0.26 -6.16
C VAL A 164 -1.28 -0.14 -7.62
N CYS A 165 -2.04 -1.15 -8.04
CA CYS A 165 -2.00 -1.62 -9.41
C CYS A 165 -3.30 -2.32 -9.80
N ASP A 166 -3.74 -2.13 -11.03
CA ASP A 166 -4.88 -2.85 -11.57
C ASP A 166 -4.46 -4.23 -12.08
N THR A 167 -4.55 -5.24 -11.21
CA THR A 167 -4.29 -6.64 -11.61
C THR A 167 -5.51 -7.32 -12.24
N VAL A 168 -6.68 -6.69 -12.17
CA VAL A 168 -7.93 -7.29 -12.67
C VAL A 168 -8.17 -6.97 -14.14
N GLY A 169 -7.24 -6.27 -14.79
CA GLY A 169 -7.25 -6.06 -16.24
C GLY A 169 -8.40 -5.19 -16.74
N ARG A 170 -8.93 -4.32 -15.93
CA ARG A 170 -9.89 -3.28 -16.37
C ARG A 170 -9.15 -2.20 -17.15
N LYS A 171 -8.77 -2.49 -18.37
CA LYS A 171 -7.97 -1.65 -19.29
C LYS A 171 -8.37 -0.17 -19.42
N LYS A 172 -9.39 0.30 -18.71
CA LYS A 172 -9.93 1.67 -18.80
C LYS A 172 -9.71 2.54 -17.56
N VAL A 173 -9.21 1.99 -16.44
CA VAL A 173 -9.07 2.77 -15.22
C VAL A 173 -7.61 2.76 -14.78
N THR A 174 -7.00 3.92 -14.83
CA THR A 174 -5.63 4.12 -14.33
C THR A 174 -5.65 4.07 -12.82
N ALA A 175 -4.80 3.22 -12.24
CA ALA A 175 -4.59 3.19 -10.81
C ALA A 175 -4.06 4.55 -10.31
N SER A 176 -4.46 4.96 -9.12
CA SER A 176 -4.04 6.25 -8.57
C SER A 176 -3.74 6.17 -7.08
N TYR A 177 -2.78 6.99 -6.67
CA TYR A 177 -2.31 7.08 -5.30
C TYR A 177 -2.20 8.53 -4.84
N ARG A 178 -2.60 8.79 -3.60
CA ARG A 178 -2.44 10.08 -2.96
C ARG A 178 -1.80 9.94 -1.58
N GLN A 179 -0.77 10.73 -1.32
CA GLN A 179 -0.15 10.82 0.00
C GLN A 179 -0.13 12.27 0.47
N SER A 180 -0.58 12.48 1.69
CA SER A 180 -0.60 13.81 2.31
C SER A 180 0.81 14.28 2.69
N ARG A 181 1.00 15.59 2.73
CA ARG A 181 2.25 16.27 3.09
C ARG A 181 2.87 15.81 4.41
N THR A 182 2.05 15.48 5.39
CA THR A 182 2.52 15.06 6.72
C THR A 182 2.48 13.55 6.93
N ALA A 183 2.12 12.79 5.89
CA ALA A 183 2.07 11.34 5.94
C ALA A 183 3.45 10.70 5.78
N ARG A 184 3.58 9.47 6.26
CA ARG A 184 4.82 8.71 6.19
C ARG A 184 4.56 7.27 5.76
N VAL A 185 5.32 6.82 4.76
CA VAL A 185 5.39 5.41 4.38
C VAL A 185 6.81 4.91 4.64
N ARG A 186 6.96 3.86 5.43
CA ARG A 186 8.25 3.24 5.71
C ARG A 186 8.29 1.84 5.12
N GLY A 187 8.98 1.71 3.99
CA GLY A 187 9.10 0.47 3.24
C GLY A 187 9.00 0.68 1.74
N LEU A 188 8.11 -0.06 1.08
CA LEU A 188 7.93 0.02 -0.37
C LEU A 188 6.65 0.78 -0.72
N LEU A 189 6.79 1.81 -1.53
CA LEU A 189 5.69 2.43 -2.28
C LEU A 189 5.82 2.03 -3.75
N TRP A 190 4.85 1.29 -4.27
CA TRP A 190 4.81 0.89 -5.67
C TRP A 190 3.46 1.24 -6.29
N VAL A 191 3.49 2.10 -7.32
CA VAL A 191 2.27 2.60 -7.97
C VAL A 191 2.38 2.43 -9.48
N ASP A 192 1.58 1.52 -10.02
CA ASP A 192 1.44 1.32 -11.45
C ASP A 192 0.33 2.22 -12.02
N GLY A 193 0.52 3.52 -11.92
CA GLY A 193 -0.47 4.51 -12.30
C GLY A 193 -0.02 5.93 -11.98
N ILE A 194 -0.97 6.76 -11.63
CA ILE A 194 -0.76 8.19 -11.32
C ILE A 194 -0.57 8.34 -9.81
N ALA A 195 0.52 8.97 -9.39
CA ALA A 195 0.84 9.16 -7.98
C ALA A 195 1.06 10.63 -7.64
N GLN A 196 0.22 11.16 -6.75
CA GLN A 196 0.47 12.42 -6.05
C GLN A 196 1.10 12.09 -4.70
N VAL A 197 2.42 12.18 -4.61
CA VAL A 197 3.16 11.83 -3.41
C VAL A 197 3.73 13.08 -2.78
N GLN A 198 3.37 13.31 -1.53
CA GLN A 198 3.94 14.33 -0.67
C GLN A 198 4.43 13.69 0.64
N GLY A 199 5.11 14.47 1.51
CA GLY A 199 5.60 13.97 2.79
C GLY A 199 6.77 13.01 2.64
N VAL A 200 6.83 11.95 3.44
CA VAL A 200 8.02 11.13 3.58
C VAL A 200 7.78 9.70 3.12
N VAL A 201 8.66 9.20 2.26
CA VAL A 201 8.83 7.77 2.01
C VAL A 201 10.22 7.36 2.50
N SER A 202 10.28 6.43 3.44
CA SER A 202 11.54 5.89 3.95
C SER A 202 11.70 4.46 3.44
N GLY A 203 12.51 4.28 2.41
CA GLY A 203 12.69 3.03 1.71
C GLY A 203 12.74 3.20 0.20
N ARG A 204 11.80 2.60 -0.52
CA ARG A 204 11.75 2.65 -1.99
C ARG A 204 10.43 3.22 -2.49
N ALA A 205 10.50 4.09 -3.50
CA ALA A 205 9.34 4.58 -4.22
C ALA A 205 9.49 4.23 -5.72
N LEU A 206 8.55 3.45 -6.25
CA LEU A 206 8.48 3.04 -7.64
C LEU A 206 7.15 3.53 -8.22
N LEU A 207 7.20 4.53 -9.06
CA LEU A 207 6.03 5.23 -9.58
C LEU A 207 6.05 5.20 -11.10
N ARG A 208 4.93 4.87 -11.74
CA ARG A 208 4.80 4.97 -13.20
C ARG A 208 4.78 6.43 -13.64
N GLN A 209 3.98 7.25 -12.95
CA GLN A 209 3.90 8.69 -13.21
C GLN A 209 3.67 9.45 -11.91
N ALA A 210 4.56 10.38 -11.60
CA ALA A 210 4.35 11.34 -10.53
C ALA A 210 3.55 12.54 -11.06
N VAL A 211 2.68 13.10 -10.21
CA VAL A 211 1.91 14.29 -10.57
C VAL A 211 1.78 15.22 -9.37
N TRP A 212 1.67 16.49 -9.69
CA TRP A 212 1.31 17.51 -8.72
C TRP A 212 0.06 18.25 -9.17
N PHE A 213 -0.97 18.21 -8.33
CA PHE A 213 -2.16 19.03 -8.51
C PHE A 213 -2.07 20.25 -7.59
N SER A 214 -2.07 21.44 -8.19
CA SER A 214 -2.14 22.70 -7.47
C SER A 214 -3.41 23.45 -7.86
N PRO A 215 -3.83 24.48 -7.10
CA PRO A 215 -4.94 25.34 -7.50
C PRO A 215 -4.74 26.02 -8.87
N GLN A 216 -3.48 26.13 -9.31
CA GLN A 216 -3.10 26.80 -10.56
C GLN A 216 -2.95 25.85 -11.74
N GLY A 217 -2.90 24.53 -11.52
CA GLY A 217 -2.73 23.60 -12.62
C GLY A 217 -2.31 22.19 -12.22
N TYR A 218 -2.14 21.40 -13.26
CA TYR A 218 -1.71 20.02 -13.21
C TYR A 218 -0.30 19.89 -13.81
N TYR A 219 0.61 19.35 -13.04
CA TYR A 219 2.02 19.19 -13.43
C TYR A 219 2.36 17.72 -13.49
N LYS A 220 2.81 17.28 -14.66
CA LYS A 220 3.27 15.90 -14.88
C LYS A 220 4.73 15.73 -14.48
N ASP A 221 5.08 14.52 -14.03
CA ASP A 221 6.44 14.11 -13.68
C ASP A 221 7.09 15.01 -12.63
N MET A 222 6.24 15.53 -11.73
CA MET A 222 6.63 16.45 -10.67
C MET A 222 6.33 15.84 -9.29
N LEU A 223 7.33 15.84 -8.43
CA LEU A 223 7.22 15.58 -7.00
C LEU A 223 7.37 16.92 -6.28
N TYR A 224 6.40 17.24 -5.44
CA TYR A 224 6.38 18.48 -4.66
C TYR A 224 6.22 18.16 -3.17
N ASP A 225 7.07 18.76 -2.35
CA ASP A 225 7.06 18.57 -0.90
C ASP A 225 7.21 17.09 -0.49
N PHE A 226 8.11 16.40 -1.21
CA PHE A 226 8.39 14.98 -1.08
C PHE A 226 9.80 14.75 -0.57
N THR A 227 9.95 13.84 0.37
CA THR A 227 11.24 13.42 0.92
C THR A 227 11.39 11.91 0.78
N LEU A 228 12.45 11.47 0.12
CA LEU A 228 12.84 10.06 0.08
C LEU A 228 14.02 9.84 1.01
N LEU A 229 13.84 8.98 2.01
CA LEU A 229 14.90 8.59 2.94
C LEU A 229 15.33 7.16 2.64
N GLU A 230 16.62 6.91 2.74
CA GLU A 230 17.14 5.56 2.67
C GLU A 230 16.72 4.77 3.92
N ASN A 231 16.26 3.53 3.71
CA ASN A 231 15.98 2.59 4.79
C ASN A 231 16.48 1.21 4.38
N PRO A 232 17.54 0.69 5.01
CA PRO A 232 18.10 -0.60 4.66
C PRO A 232 17.16 -1.77 4.99
N VAL A 233 16.21 -1.58 5.91
CA VAL A 233 15.22 -2.58 6.30
C VAL A 233 13.88 -2.26 5.66
N THR A 234 13.67 -2.71 4.43
CA THR A 234 12.38 -2.59 3.78
C THR A 234 11.69 -3.95 3.73
N ALA A 235 10.48 -4.02 4.27
CA ALA A 235 9.62 -5.17 4.05
C ALA A 235 9.24 -5.20 2.56
N GLN A 236 9.68 -6.24 1.86
CA GLN A 236 9.26 -6.48 0.49
C GLN A 236 8.21 -7.59 0.51
N PRO A 237 7.06 -7.38 -0.12
CA PRO A 237 6.09 -8.44 -0.26
C PRO A 237 6.68 -9.57 -1.11
N LEU A 238 6.48 -10.80 -0.68
CA LEU A 238 7.04 -12.00 -1.34
C LEU A 238 6.62 -12.12 -2.81
N TRP A 239 5.50 -11.54 -3.16
CA TRP A 239 4.94 -11.58 -4.51
C TRP A 239 5.50 -10.53 -5.48
N LEU A 240 6.41 -9.65 -5.04
CA LEU A 240 7.22 -8.79 -5.89
C LEU A 240 8.66 -9.33 -6.04
N ALA A 241 8.81 -10.63 -6.14
CA ALA A 241 10.12 -11.29 -6.19
C ALA A 241 11.02 -10.83 -7.36
N SER A 242 10.43 -10.31 -8.44
CA SER A 242 11.19 -9.76 -9.57
C SER A 242 11.98 -8.48 -9.25
N VAL A 243 11.64 -7.79 -8.18
CA VAL A 243 12.40 -6.61 -7.70
C VAL A 243 13.76 -7.02 -7.11
N ARG A 244 13.91 -8.27 -6.68
CA ARG A 244 15.15 -8.76 -6.06
C ARG A 244 16.31 -9.00 -7.05
N ARG A 245 16.04 -9.24 -8.34
CA ARG A 245 17.06 -9.72 -9.28
C ARG A 245 17.87 -8.66 -10.00
N LYS A 246 17.47 -7.40 -9.96
CA LYS A 246 18.18 -6.33 -10.70
C LYS A 246 19.21 -5.55 -9.88
N GLU A 247 19.41 -5.85 -8.61
CA GLU A 247 20.41 -5.19 -7.78
C GLU A 247 21.84 -5.77 -7.90
N ALA A 248 22.01 -6.89 -8.61
CA ALA A 248 23.28 -7.61 -8.65
C ALA A 248 24.20 -7.25 -9.83
N VAL A 249 23.96 -6.15 -10.51
CA VAL A 249 24.86 -5.70 -11.57
C VAL A 249 25.27 -4.25 -11.30
N CYS A 250 26.04 -4.06 -10.24
CA CYS A 250 27.10 -3.06 -10.26
C CYS A 250 28.31 -3.77 -10.85
N VAL A 251 28.54 -3.59 -12.11
CA VAL A 251 29.79 -3.94 -12.76
C VAL A 251 30.71 -2.74 -12.66
N GLU A 252 31.90 -3.02 -12.20
CA GLU A 252 33.18 -2.34 -12.25
C GLU A 252 33.30 -1.17 -13.23
#